data_1c16f84639dbbe76f47eb3661075b254
#
_entry.id   1c16f84639dbbe76f47eb3661075b254
#
_cell.length_a   1.000
_cell.length_b   1.000
_cell.length_c   1.000
_cell.angle_alpha   90.00
_cell.angle_beta   90.00
_cell.angle_gamma   90.00
#
_symmetry.space_group_name_H-M   'P 1'
#
loop_
_entity.id
_entity.type
_entity.pdbx_description
1 polymer ?
#
loop_
_entity_poly.entity_id
_entity_poly.type
_entity_poly.pdbx_seq_one_letter_code
_entity_poly.pdbx_strand_id
1 'polypeptide(L)'
;MFREAVVIQMTWPGAPTLYYGDEAGLTGWTDPDNRRTYPWGHEDTALIEFYQALAKLRASLPVLRCGSVKPLCAGYGYIAYGRFDADAVVVVTCNNTERNMLLSLPLRDLGITDDTTMMLRFLTTEHGFDTTNIPLDAVADGVLRFNAPAHSAAILTPKTVS
;
A
#
# COMPACT_ATOMS: atom_id res chain seq x y z
N MET A 1 9.54 -7.21 3.51
CA MET A 1 8.71 -7.49 4.70
C MET A 1 8.32 -6.23 5.49
N PHE A 2 9.25 -5.42 6.00
CA PHE A 2 8.92 -4.23 6.79
C PHE A 2 8.09 -3.19 6.00
N ARG A 3 8.49 -2.86 4.76
CA ARG A 3 7.79 -1.88 3.92
C ARG A 3 6.35 -2.27 3.59
N GLU A 4 6.07 -3.55 3.38
CA GLU A 4 4.69 -4.04 3.16
C GLU A 4 3.81 -3.79 4.39
N ALA A 5 4.34 -4.03 5.60
CA ALA A 5 3.64 -3.76 6.85
C ALA A 5 3.33 -2.27 6.99
N VAL A 6 4.25 -1.39 6.62
CA VAL A 6 4.05 0.07 6.63
C VAL A 6 2.98 0.49 5.62
N VAL A 7 2.95 -0.10 4.41
CA VAL A 7 1.86 0.17 3.44
C VAL A 7 0.51 -0.22 4.04
N ILE A 8 0.40 -1.39 4.69
CA ILE A 8 -0.83 -1.79 5.38
C ILE A 8 -1.16 -0.77 6.48
N GLN A 9 -0.22 -0.42 7.35
CA GLN A 9 -0.42 0.56 8.43
C GLN A 9 -0.96 1.90 7.91
N MET A 10 -0.39 2.39 6.80
CA MET A 10 -0.75 3.67 6.20
C MET A 10 -2.06 3.64 5.40
N THR A 11 -2.58 2.48 5.05
CA THR A 11 -3.79 2.34 4.24
C THR A 11 -4.96 1.68 4.97
N TRP A 12 -4.71 1.05 6.13
CA TRP A 12 -5.76 0.44 6.96
C TRP A 12 -6.68 1.50 7.58
N PRO A 13 -7.95 1.16 7.94
CA PRO A 13 -8.83 2.07 8.67
C PRO A 13 -8.23 2.54 9.99
N GLY A 14 -8.46 3.80 10.31
CA GLY A 14 -7.98 4.43 11.54
C GLY A 14 -6.80 5.36 11.32
N ALA A 15 -6.28 5.91 12.41
CA ALA A 15 -5.11 6.78 12.42
C ALA A 15 -3.84 5.91 12.49
N PRO A 16 -2.92 6.01 11.52
CA PRO A 16 -1.65 5.31 11.62
C PRO A 16 -0.84 5.88 12.78
N THR A 17 -0.31 5.00 13.61
CA THR A 17 0.56 5.37 14.74
C THR A 17 1.96 4.87 14.43
N LEU A 18 2.93 5.76 14.43
CA LEU A 18 4.35 5.44 14.29
C LEU A 18 4.98 5.39 15.67
N TYR A 19 5.72 4.34 15.97
CA TYR A 19 6.61 4.34 17.11
C TYR A 19 7.88 5.10 16.71
N TYR A 20 8.39 5.96 17.59
CA TYR A 20 9.52 6.82 17.27
C TYR A 20 10.73 6.01 16.80
N GLY A 21 11.32 6.42 15.71
CA GLY A 21 12.50 5.77 15.14
C GLY A 21 12.21 4.65 14.14
N ASP A 22 10.96 4.14 14.04
CA ASP A 22 10.59 3.18 13.01
C ASP A 22 10.91 3.72 11.62
N GLU A 23 10.61 5.01 11.41
CA GLU A 23 10.87 5.72 10.15
C GLU A 23 12.36 5.91 9.87
N ALA A 24 13.20 5.88 10.90
CA ALA A 24 14.64 6.05 10.80
C ALA A 24 15.42 4.72 10.85
N GLY A 25 14.70 3.59 10.84
CA GLY A 25 15.31 2.26 10.86
C GLY A 25 15.82 1.83 12.24
N LEU A 26 15.33 2.47 13.32
CA LEU A 26 15.69 2.07 14.68
C LEU A 26 15.15 0.66 14.94
N THR A 27 16.03 -0.23 15.36
CA THR A 27 15.68 -1.60 15.73
C THR A 27 15.81 -1.82 17.23
N GLY A 28 15.01 -2.70 17.78
CA GLY A 28 15.05 -3.11 19.17
C GLY A 28 14.45 -4.50 19.34
N TRP A 29 14.58 -5.04 20.55
CA TRP A 29 14.00 -6.33 20.92
C TRP A 29 13.01 -6.15 22.07
N THR A 30 13.15 -6.93 23.12
CA THR A 30 12.33 -6.77 24.32
C THR A 30 12.75 -5.57 25.15
N ASP A 31 11.86 -5.08 26.02
CA ASP A 31 12.15 -3.99 26.98
C ASP A 31 13.38 -4.34 27.86
N PRO A 32 14.35 -3.44 28.06
CA PRO A 32 14.38 -2.02 27.67
C PRO A 32 15.01 -1.75 26.30
N ASP A 33 15.46 -2.75 25.54
CA ASP A 33 16.20 -2.58 24.28
C ASP A 33 15.38 -1.88 23.17
N ASN A 34 14.05 -1.98 23.23
CA ASN A 34 13.15 -1.26 22.34
C ASN A 34 13.02 0.25 22.61
N ARG A 35 13.68 0.76 23.67
CA ARG A 35 13.68 2.18 24.08
C ARG A 35 15.03 2.85 23.83
N ARG A 36 15.68 2.50 22.74
CA ARG A 36 16.94 3.13 22.32
C ARG A 36 16.72 4.60 21.99
N THR A 37 17.78 5.40 22.10
CA THR A 37 17.77 6.79 21.64
C THR A 37 17.59 6.85 20.14
N TYR A 38 16.92 7.91 19.65
CA TYR A 38 16.79 8.16 18.22
C TYR A 38 18.18 8.24 17.56
N PRO A 39 18.38 7.65 16.36
CA PRO A 39 19.71 7.51 15.75
C PRO A 39 20.15 8.79 15.04
N TRP A 40 20.23 9.92 15.75
CA TRP A 40 20.62 11.22 15.20
C TRP A 40 21.93 11.17 14.41
N GLY A 41 21.87 11.57 13.12
CA GLY A 41 23.00 11.56 12.21
C GLY A 41 23.33 10.17 11.62
N HIS A 42 22.52 9.16 11.92
CA HIS A 42 22.66 7.78 11.43
C HIS A 42 21.30 7.20 10.96
N GLU A 43 20.37 8.07 10.60
CA GLU A 43 19.04 7.68 10.16
C GLU A 43 19.09 6.95 8.82
N ASP A 44 18.21 5.96 8.63
CA ASP A 44 17.91 5.40 7.31
C ASP A 44 17.10 6.41 6.48
N THR A 45 17.80 7.26 5.73
CA THR A 45 17.18 8.32 4.93
C THR A 45 16.25 7.76 3.85
N ALA A 46 16.56 6.59 3.28
CA ALA A 46 15.71 5.96 2.28
C ALA A 46 14.38 5.49 2.89
N LEU A 47 14.40 5.05 4.13
CA LEU A 47 13.20 4.67 4.86
C LEU A 47 12.38 5.90 5.26
N ILE A 48 13.02 7.01 5.66
CA ILE A 48 12.35 8.29 5.92
C ILE A 48 11.62 8.78 4.66
N GLU A 49 12.30 8.76 3.50
CA GLU A 49 11.69 9.14 2.22
C GLU A 49 10.49 8.27 1.87
N PHE A 50 10.58 6.96 2.12
CA PHE A 50 9.48 6.03 1.94
C PHE A 50 8.26 6.39 2.81
N TYR A 51 8.45 6.62 4.10
CA TYR A 51 7.38 7.05 5.00
C TYR A 51 6.76 8.40 4.58
N GLN A 52 7.60 9.35 4.18
CA GLN A 52 7.14 10.65 3.69
C GLN A 52 6.30 10.52 2.42
N ALA A 53 6.70 9.68 1.47
CA ALA A 53 5.96 9.43 0.25
C ALA A 53 4.60 8.80 0.54
N LEU A 54 4.52 7.80 1.42
CA LEU A 54 3.26 7.19 1.84
C LEU A 54 2.36 8.15 2.60
N ALA A 55 2.92 8.98 3.49
CA ALA A 55 2.16 9.99 4.23
C ALA A 55 1.55 11.04 3.28
N LYS A 56 2.31 11.50 2.29
CA LYS A 56 1.82 12.41 1.24
C LYS A 56 0.71 11.76 0.42
N LEU A 57 0.89 10.50 0.02
CA LEU A 57 -0.14 9.78 -0.73
C LEU A 57 -1.41 9.61 0.11
N ARG A 58 -1.29 9.19 1.38
CA ARG A 58 -2.44 9.09 2.29
C ARG A 58 -3.16 10.42 2.46
N ALA A 59 -2.43 11.52 2.60
CA ALA A 59 -3.01 12.86 2.71
C ALA A 59 -3.80 13.27 1.46
N SER A 60 -3.33 12.86 0.27
CA SER A 60 -3.98 13.13 -1.02
C SER A 60 -5.20 12.24 -1.30
N LEU A 61 -5.43 11.19 -0.52
CA LEU A 61 -6.51 10.22 -0.69
C LEU A 61 -7.42 10.20 0.55
N PRO A 62 -8.41 11.11 0.67
CA PRO A 62 -9.28 11.21 1.84
C PRO A 62 -9.99 9.91 2.22
N VAL A 63 -10.33 9.07 1.24
CA VAL A 63 -10.93 7.75 1.44
C VAL A 63 -10.10 6.85 2.36
N LEU A 64 -8.78 7.03 2.44
CA LEU A 64 -7.93 6.27 3.37
C LEU A 64 -8.15 6.69 4.84
N ARG A 65 -8.74 7.86 5.11
CA ARG A 65 -9.03 8.33 6.47
C ARG A 65 -10.39 7.82 6.97
N CYS A 66 -11.43 7.94 6.14
CA CYS A 66 -12.83 7.72 6.54
C CYS A 66 -13.51 6.58 5.81
N GLY A 67 -12.96 6.11 4.67
CA GLY A 67 -13.60 5.11 3.82
C GLY A 67 -13.70 3.75 4.49
N SER A 68 -14.67 2.97 4.03
CA SER A 68 -14.85 1.57 4.41
C SER A 68 -13.71 0.69 3.88
N VAL A 69 -13.59 -0.52 4.41
CA VAL A 69 -12.65 -1.53 3.93
C VAL A 69 -13.39 -2.77 3.46
N LYS A 70 -12.96 -3.35 2.35
CA LYS A 70 -13.47 -4.61 1.84
C LYS A 70 -12.31 -5.51 1.42
N PRO A 71 -12.18 -6.73 1.97
CA PRO A 71 -11.26 -7.72 1.44
C PRO A 71 -11.65 -8.09 0.00
N LEU A 72 -10.65 -8.22 -0.87
CA LEU A 72 -10.84 -8.60 -2.27
C LEU A 72 -10.35 -10.02 -2.53
N CYS A 73 -9.13 -10.32 -2.14
CA CYS A 73 -8.59 -11.68 -2.15
C CYS A 73 -7.51 -11.82 -1.10
N ALA A 74 -7.32 -13.05 -0.63
CA ALA A 74 -6.26 -13.39 0.29
C ALA A 74 -5.85 -14.85 0.12
N GLY A 75 -4.61 -15.16 0.45
CA GLY A 75 -4.06 -16.51 0.47
C GLY A 75 -2.79 -16.54 1.30
N TYR A 76 -2.07 -17.66 1.21
CA TYR A 76 -0.80 -17.77 1.93
C TYR A 76 0.22 -16.73 1.41
N GLY A 77 0.58 -15.79 2.27
CA GLY A 77 1.57 -14.76 2.00
C GLY A 77 1.10 -13.60 1.12
N TYR A 78 -0.18 -13.49 0.78
CA TYR A 78 -0.69 -12.32 0.06
C TYR A 78 -2.09 -11.90 0.52
N ILE A 79 -2.36 -10.61 0.38
CA ILE A 79 -3.68 -10.02 0.63
C ILE A 79 -3.92 -8.86 -0.32
N ALA A 80 -5.18 -8.68 -0.71
CA ALA A 80 -5.65 -7.46 -1.37
C ALA A 80 -6.96 -6.99 -0.74
N TYR A 81 -7.12 -5.69 -0.61
CA TYR A 81 -8.33 -5.06 -0.09
C TYR A 81 -8.60 -3.73 -0.76
N GLY A 82 -9.87 -3.35 -0.80
CA GLY A 82 -10.33 -2.04 -1.22
C GLY A 82 -10.62 -1.13 -0.04
N ARG A 83 -10.25 0.15 -0.17
CA ARG A 83 -10.75 1.26 0.66
C ARG A 83 -11.67 2.07 -0.22
N PHE A 84 -12.89 2.36 0.25
CA PHE A 84 -13.87 3.02 -0.60
C PHE A 84 -14.86 3.86 0.22
N ASP A 85 -15.37 4.88 -0.42
CA ASP A 85 -16.52 5.68 0.00
C ASP A 85 -17.39 5.98 -1.22
N ALA A 86 -18.27 6.99 -1.15
CA ALA A 86 -19.15 7.35 -2.25
C ALA A 86 -18.40 7.94 -3.46
N ASP A 87 -17.22 8.53 -3.24
CA ASP A 87 -16.53 9.37 -4.21
C ASP A 87 -15.24 8.74 -4.73
N ALA A 88 -14.64 7.81 -3.98
CA ALA A 88 -13.32 7.29 -4.27
C ALA A 88 -13.12 5.83 -3.90
N VAL A 89 -12.23 5.18 -4.67
CA VAL A 89 -11.76 3.81 -4.42
C VAL A 89 -10.24 3.79 -4.44
N VAL A 90 -9.67 3.08 -3.48
CA VAL A 90 -8.24 2.73 -3.44
C VAL A 90 -8.14 1.22 -3.26
N VAL A 91 -7.34 0.58 -4.07
CA VAL A 91 -7.04 -0.85 -3.95
C VAL A 91 -5.60 -1.01 -3.46
N VAL A 92 -5.42 -1.84 -2.45
CA VAL A 92 -4.12 -2.14 -1.87
C VAL A 92 -3.84 -3.63 -2.03
N THR A 93 -2.64 -3.96 -2.48
CA THR A 93 -2.16 -5.33 -2.57
C THR A 93 -0.87 -5.48 -1.80
N CYS A 94 -0.70 -6.62 -1.13
CA CYS A 94 0.56 -7.01 -0.51
C CYS A 94 0.86 -8.46 -0.88
N ASN A 95 2.08 -8.70 -1.33
CA ASN A 95 2.61 -10.02 -1.66
C ASN A 95 3.91 -10.24 -0.88
N ASN A 96 3.83 -10.99 0.20
CA ASN A 96 4.97 -11.35 1.06
C ASN A 96 5.53 -12.74 0.70
N THR A 97 5.37 -13.17 -0.55
CA THR A 97 5.95 -14.42 -1.06
C THR A 97 7.21 -14.13 -1.88
N GLU A 98 8.02 -15.14 -2.07
CA GLU A 98 9.25 -15.10 -2.89
C GLU A 98 8.97 -15.14 -4.41
N ARG A 99 7.70 -15.08 -4.83
CA ARG A 99 7.27 -15.22 -6.23
C ARG A 99 6.37 -14.07 -6.65
N ASN A 100 6.45 -13.71 -7.92
CA ASN A 100 5.45 -12.85 -8.52
C ASN A 100 4.10 -13.58 -8.53
N MET A 101 3.06 -12.89 -8.11
CA MET A 101 1.71 -13.43 -8.00
C MET A 101 0.77 -12.69 -8.94
N LEU A 102 0.11 -13.42 -9.84
CA LEU A 102 -0.98 -12.85 -10.62
C LEU A 102 -2.25 -12.83 -9.77
N LEU A 103 -2.60 -11.67 -9.27
CA LEU A 103 -3.80 -11.46 -8.46
C LEU A 103 -4.99 -11.14 -9.36
N SER A 104 -6.11 -11.80 -9.09
CA SER A 104 -7.42 -11.46 -9.68
C SER A 104 -8.21 -10.66 -8.66
N LEU A 105 -8.36 -9.36 -8.92
CA LEU A 105 -8.97 -8.39 -8.01
C LEU A 105 -10.41 -8.11 -8.44
N PRO A 106 -11.44 -8.64 -7.74
CA PRO A 106 -12.84 -8.39 -8.06
C PRO A 106 -13.22 -6.97 -7.65
N LEU A 107 -13.30 -6.05 -8.61
CA LEU A 107 -13.51 -4.63 -8.37
C LEU A 107 -14.96 -4.16 -8.56
N ARG A 108 -15.81 -4.99 -9.16
CA ARG A 108 -17.23 -4.65 -9.40
C ARG A 108 -17.96 -4.24 -8.13
N ASP A 109 -17.70 -4.92 -7.03
CA ASP A 109 -18.32 -4.64 -5.73
C ASP A 109 -17.84 -3.35 -5.06
N LEU A 110 -16.82 -2.73 -5.61
CA LEU A 110 -16.32 -1.40 -5.22
C LEU A 110 -16.85 -0.30 -6.15
N GLY A 111 -17.79 -0.63 -7.05
CA GLY A 111 -18.35 0.32 -8.01
C GLY A 111 -17.47 0.59 -9.25
N ILE A 112 -16.39 -0.18 -9.42
CA ILE A 112 -15.51 -0.06 -10.59
C ILE A 112 -16.13 -0.83 -11.75
N THR A 113 -16.38 -0.13 -12.86
CA THR A 113 -16.97 -0.70 -14.08
C THR A 113 -15.89 -1.24 -15.01
N ASP A 114 -16.32 -2.06 -15.97
CA ASP A 114 -15.47 -2.52 -17.06
C ASP A 114 -14.94 -1.33 -17.87
N ASP A 115 -13.82 -1.51 -18.54
CA ASP A 115 -13.07 -0.48 -19.26
C ASP A 115 -12.43 0.62 -18.35
N THR A 116 -12.62 0.57 -17.04
CA THR A 116 -11.92 1.48 -16.13
C THR A 116 -10.42 1.17 -16.12
N THR A 117 -9.62 2.15 -16.52
CA THR A 117 -8.15 2.07 -16.36
C THR A 117 -7.79 2.31 -14.90
N MET A 118 -7.07 1.38 -14.31
CA MET A 118 -6.49 1.57 -12.99
C MET A 118 -5.09 2.18 -13.09
N MET A 119 -4.72 2.98 -12.11
CA MET A 119 -3.41 3.62 -12.02
C MET A 119 -2.63 3.02 -10.85
N LEU A 120 -1.43 2.57 -11.09
CA LEU A 120 -0.47 2.24 -10.03
C LEU A 120 0.07 3.57 -9.47
N ARG A 121 -0.25 3.87 -8.22
CA ARG A 121 0.11 5.12 -7.54
C ARG A 121 1.34 4.97 -6.65
N PHE A 122 1.58 3.77 -6.20
CA PHE A 122 2.68 3.43 -5.31
C PHE A 122 3.02 1.96 -5.47
N LEU A 123 4.29 1.65 -5.57
CA LEU A 123 4.82 0.29 -5.55
C LEU A 123 6.05 0.26 -4.65
N THR A 124 6.12 -0.67 -3.72
CA THR A 124 7.36 -1.00 -3.02
C THR A 124 7.73 -2.44 -3.26
N THR A 125 9.03 -2.68 -3.33
CA THR A 125 9.65 -4.01 -3.42
C THR A 125 10.82 -4.08 -2.43
N GLU A 126 11.54 -5.18 -2.41
CA GLU A 126 12.78 -5.29 -1.61
C GLU A 126 13.87 -4.28 -2.04
N HIS A 127 13.84 -3.81 -3.30
CA HIS A 127 14.84 -2.90 -3.86
C HIS A 127 14.54 -1.41 -3.65
N GLY A 128 13.32 -1.06 -3.21
CA GLY A 128 12.94 0.33 -3.03
C GLY A 128 11.45 0.58 -3.25
N PHE A 129 11.11 1.81 -3.60
CA PHE A 129 9.74 2.19 -3.91
C PHE A 129 9.67 3.15 -5.10
N ASP A 130 8.51 3.18 -5.74
CA ASP A 130 8.19 4.06 -6.87
C ASP A 130 6.82 4.71 -6.63
N THR A 131 6.71 5.99 -6.97
CA THR A 131 5.48 6.80 -6.88
C THR A 131 5.00 7.28 -8.25
N THR A 132 5.56 6.73 -9.32
CA THR A 132 5.16 7.07 -10.69
C THR A 132 3.75 6.57 -10.97
N ASN A 133 2.91 7.44 -11.55
CA ASN A 133 1.55 7.06 -11.95
C ASN A 133 1.58 6.26 -13.24
N ILE A 134 1.51 4.95 -13.13
CA ILE A 134 1.58 4.03 -14.27
C ILE A 134 0.18 3.50 -14.57
N PRO A 135 -0.36 3.68 -15.80
CA PRO A 135 -1.62 3.04 -16.17
C PRO A 135 -1.44 1.52 -16.24
N LEU A 136 -2.41 0.82 -15.69
CA LEU A 136 -2.52 -0.64 -15.77
C LEU A 136 -3.54 -1.02 -16.84
N ASP A 137 -3.65 -2.32 -17.11
CA ASP A 137 -4.71 -2.85 -17.97
C ASP A 137 -6.09 -2.43 -17.44
N ALA A 138 -7.06 -2.32 -18.34
CA ALA A 138 -8.42 -2.01 -17.96
C ALA A 138 -9.09 -3.18 -17.22
N VAL A 139 -10.06 -2.84 -16.38
CA VAL A 139 -10.91 -3.83 -15.73
C VAL A 139 -11.76 -4.52 -16.78
N ALA A 140 -11.79 -5.85 -16.74
CA ALA A 140 -12.60 -6.67 -17.63
C ALA A 140 -13.40 -7.69 -16.81
N ASP A 141 -14.69 -7.87 -17.14
CA ASP A 141 -15.61 -8.74 -16.40
C ASP A 141 -15.68 -8.42 -14.89
N GLY A 142 -15.44 -7.15 -14.52
CA GLY A 142 -15.40 -6.68 -13.13
C GLY A 142 -14.12 -7.07 -12.38
N VAL A 143 -13.10 -7.55 -13.08
CA VAL A 143 -11.83 -8.03 -12.48
C VAL A 143 -10.65 -7.28 -13.07
N LEU A 144 -9.76 -6.81 -12.20
CA LEU A 144 -8.41 -6.38 -12.59
C LEU A 144 -7.43 -7.53 -12.36
N ARG A 145 -6.65 -7.85 -13.38
CA ARG A 145 -5.50 -8.76 -13.25
C ARG A 145 -4.25 -7.95 -12.96
N PHE A 146 -3.67 -8.15 -11.78
CA PHE A 146 -2.49 -7.42 -11.34
C PHE A 146 -1.35 -8.39 -11.02
N ASN A 147 -0.21 -8.19 -11.68
CA ASN A 147 1.00 -8.94 -11.38
C ASN A 147 1.73 -8.26 -10.21
N ALA A 148 1.53 -8.79 -8.99
CA ALA A 148 2.20 -8.33 -7.79
C ALA A 148 3.60 -8.95 -7.71
N PRO A 149 4.68 -8.15 -7.76
CA PRO A 149 6.04 -8.67 -7.61
C PRO A 149 6.23 -9.42 -6.29
N ALA A 150 7.28 -10.25 -6.22
CA ALA A 150 7.71 -10.82 -4.95
C ALA A 150 8.03 -9.72 -3.92
N HIS A 151 7.74 -9.96 -2.66
CA HIS A 151 8.02 -9.02 -1.55
C HIS A 151 7.62 -7.57 -1.86
N SER A 152 6.35 -7.39 -2.26
CA SER A 152 5.85 -6.08 -2.71
C SER A 152 4.54 -5.68 -2.05
N ALA A 153 4.30 -4.37 -2.04
CA ALA A 153 2.98 -3.81 -1.81
C ALA A 153 2.71 -2.71 -2.83
N ALA A 154 1.46 -2.63 -3.28
CA ALA A 154 1.04 -1.64 -4.26
C ALA A 154 -0.25 -0.93 -3.83
N ILE A 155 -0.38 0.32 -4.26
CA ILE A 155 -1.59 1.15 -4.08
C ILE A 155 -2.06 1.57 -5.46
N LEU A 156 -3.31 1.21 -5.77
CA LEU A 156 -3.94 1.45 -7.06
C LEU A 156 -5.16 2.34 -6.87
N THR A 157 -5.43 3.21 -7.85
CA THR A 157 -6.67 4.01 -7.90
C THR A 157 -7.25 3.97 -9.31
N PRO A 158 -8.56 4.17 -9.49
CA PRO A 158 -9.09 4.45 -10.82
C PRO A 158 -8.42 5.71 -11.41
N LYS A 159 -8.24 5.70 -12.73
CA LYS A 159 -7.83 6.90 -13.46
C LYS A 159 -8.99 7.90 -13.39
N THR A 160 -8.77 9.05 -12.78
CA THR A 160 -9.75 10.12 -12.76
C THR A 160 -9.92 10.64 -14.18
N VAL A 161 -11.16 10.65 -14.69
CA VAL A 161 -11.47 11.36 -15.92
C VAL A 161 -11.48 12.85 -15.55
N SER A 162 -10.52 13.61 -16.03
CA SER A 162 -10.45 15.06 -15.90
C SER A 162 -11.38 15.77 -16.85
#